data_74bf34c303c265a9e9456468565c9417
#
_entry.id   74bf34c303c265a9e9456468565c9417
#
_cell.length_a   1.000
_cell.length_b   1.000
_cell.length_c   1.000
_cell.angle_alpha   90.00
_cell.angle_beta   90.00
_cell.angle_gamma   90.00
#
_symmetry.space_group_name_H-M   'P 1'
#
loop_
_entity.id
_entity.type
_entity.pdbx_description
1 polymer ?
#
loop_
_entity_poly.entity_id
_entity_poly.type
_entity_poly.pdbx_seq_one_letter_code
_entity_poly.pdbx_strand_id
1 'polypeptide(L)' 'ALVVDAPDKVDALHKKALELGGVDEGAPGPREDGFYAGYFRDLDGNKLNAFCIIGG' A
#
# COMPACT_ATOMS: atom_id res chain seq x y z
N ALA A 1 2.14 -3.57 8.64
CA ALA A 1 1.31 -3.78 7.45
C ALA A 1 -0.15 -3.42 7.75
N LEU A 2 -0.81 -2.79 6.80
CA LEU A 2 -2.21 -2.38 6.91
C LEU A 2 -3.04 -3.24 5.97
N VAL A 3 -3.94 -4.05 6.54
CA VAL A 3 -4.78 -4.95 5.76
C VAL A 3 -6.07 -4.24 5.37
N VAL A 4 -6.41 -4.27 4.09
CA VAL A 4 -7.66 -3.72 3.58
C VAL A 4 -8.38 -4.80 2.78
N ASP A 5 -9.63 -4.56 2.42
CA ASP A 5 -10.47 -5.59 1.82
C ASP A 5 -10.68 -5.45 0.31
N ALA A 6 -10.02 -4.51 -0.32
CA ALA A 6 -10.16 -4.31 -1.77
C ALA A 6 -8.94 -3.58 -2.34
N PRO A 7 -8.57 -3.85 -3.60
CA PRO A 7 -7.42 -3.18 -4.24
C PRO A 7 -7.56 -1.66 -4.33
N ASP A 8 -8.76 -1.15 -4.57
CA ASP A 8 -8.97 0.29 -4.64
C ASP A 8 -8.72 0.97 -3.29
N LYS A 9 -8.87 0.24 -2.20
CA LYS A 9 -8.54 0.76 -0.87
C LYS A 9 -7.04 0.80 -0.64
N VAL A 10 -6.29 -0.12 -1.23
CA VAL A 10 -4.82 -0.05 -1.22
C VAL A 10 -4.38 1.21 -1.96
N ASP A 11 -4.94 1.45 -3.14
CA ASP A 11 -4.62 2.63 -3.93
C ASP A 11 -4.92 3.92 -3.15
N ALA A 12 -6.09 3.99 -2.53
CA ALA A 12 -6.51 5.17 -1.79
C ALA A 12 -5.61 5.42 -0.57
N LEU A 13 -5.25 4.37 0.14
CA LEU A 13 -4.40 4.48 1.32
C LEU A 13 -3.00 4.94 0.94
N HIS A 14 -2.43 4.35 -0.11
CA HIS A 14 -1.12 4.73 -0.62
C HIS A 14 -1.12 6.20 -1.05
N LYS A 15 -2.11 6.60 -1.83
CA LYS A 15 -2.24 7.98 -2.27
C LYS A 15 -2.33 8.94 -1.08
N LYS A 16 -3.13 8.59 -0.09
CA LYS A 16 -3.28 9.42 1.10
C LYS A 16 -1.97 9.56 1.86
N ALA A 17 -1.22 8.47 1.97
CA ALA A 17 0.07 8.50 2.65
C ALA A 17 1.04 9.46 1.96
N LEU A 18 1.08 9.45 0.62
CA LEU A 18 1.94 10.36 -0.13
C LEU A 18 1.46 11.81 0.01
N GLU A 19 0.15 12.04 0.02
CA GLU A 19 -0.40 13.38 0.22
C GLU A 19 -0.02 13.96 1.58
N LEU A 20 0.13 13.11 2.58
CA LEU A 20 0.52 13.52 3.93
C LEU A 20 2.04 13.66 4.09
N GLY A 21 2.78 13.54 3.01
CA GLY A 21 4.23 13.75 3.03
C GLY A 21 5.06 12.48 3.03
N GLY A 22 4.44 11.33 2.91
CA GLY A 22 5.16 10.07 2.81
C GLY A 22 5.90 9.92 1.49
N VAL A 23 6.81 8.96 1.44
CA VAL A 23 7.63 8.69 0.27
C VAL A 23 7.21 7.36 -0.35
N ASP A 24 7.05 7.34 -1.68
CA ASP A 24 6.72 6.13 -2.43
C ASP A 24 7.89 5.14 -2.38
N GLU A 25 7.60 3.91 -1.96
CA GLU A 25 8.57 2.81 -1.93
C GLU A 25 8.09 1.63 -2.78
N GLY A 26 7.02 1.80 -3.51
CA GLY A 26 6.46 0.78 -4.39
C GLY A 26 5.00 1.06 -4.66
N ALA A 27 4.68 1.51 -5.88
CA ALA A 27 3.31 1.86 -6.26
C ALA A 27 2.38 0.65 -6.09
N PRO A 28 1.09 0.90 -5.77
CA PRO A 28 0.13 -0.19 -5.63
C PRO A 28 0.05 -1.04 -6.89
N GLY A 29 0.00 -2.36 -6.72
CA GLY A 29 -0.12 -3.27 -7.82
C GLY A 29 -0.18 -4.71 -7.34
N PRO A 30 -0.52 -5.64 -8.24
CA PRO A 30 -0.57 -7.05 -7.89
C PRO A 30 0.83 -7.60 -7.62
N ARG A 31 0.91 -8.54 -6.68
CA ARG A 31 2.14 -9.23 -6.32
C ARG A 31 1.99 -10.72 -6.60
N GLU A 32 3.11 -11.44 -6.64
CA GLU A 32 3.12 -12.84 -7.09
C GLU A 32 2.27 -13.79 -6.25
N ASP A 33 2.16 -13.55 -4.97
CA ASP A 33 1.50 -14.48 -4.05
C ASP A 33 0.01 -14.23 -3.87
N GLY A 34 -0.63 -13.57 -4.83
CA GLY A 34 -2.06 -13.27 -4.72
C GLY A 34 -2.37 -12.07 -3.84
N PHE A 35 -1.41 -11.22 -3.64
CA PHE A 35 -1.58 -9.97 -2.93
C PHE A 35 -1.61 -8.79 -3.87
N TYR A 36 -2.34 -7.76 -3.47
CA TYR A 36 -2.27 -6.46 -4.09
C TYR A 36 -1.76 -5.51 -3.01
N ALA A 37 -0.64 -4.86 -3.24
CA ALA A 37 0.03 -4.10 -2.19
C ALA A 37 0.71 -2.85 -2.71
N GLY A 38 0.79 -1.84 -1.85
CA GLY A 38 1.57 -0.65 -2.09
C GLY A 38 2.46 -0.37 -0.88
N TYR A 39 3.64 0.16 -1.11
CA TYR A 39 4.64 0.41 -0.09
C TYR A 39 4.99 1.88 -0.03
N PHE A 40 5.22 2.39 1.17
CA PHE A 40 5.60 3.79 1.37
C PHE A 40 6.34 3.95 2.70
N ARG A 41 7.03 5.10 2.86
CA ARG A 41 7.62 5.48 4.14
C ARG A 41 6.83 6.65 4.70
N ASP A 42 6.67 6.65 6.03
CA ASP A 42 6.04 7.78 6.70
C ASP A 42 7.06 8.90 6.96
N LEU A 43 6.62 9.96 7.61
CA LEU A 43 7.46 11.12 7.90
C LEU A 43 8.64 10.79 8.82
N ASP A 44 8.53 9.73 9.60
CA ASP A 44 9.58 9.28 10.50
C ASP A 44 10.53 8.28 9.83
N GLY A 45 10.29 7.98 8.55
CA GLY A 45 11.13 7.06 7.80
C GLY A 45 10.78 5.60 7.97
N ASN A 46 9.67 5.28 8.63
CA ASN A 46 9.24 3.90 8.80
C ASN A 46 8.64 3.37 7.50
N LYS A 47 9.09 2.20 7.07
CA LYS A 47 8.55 1.58 5.87
C LYS A 47 7.27 0.83 6.22
N LEU A 48 6.21 1.17 5.53
CA LEU A 48 4.88 0.60 5.75
C LEU A 48 4.32 0.06 4.46
N ASN A 49 3.32 -0.81 4.56
CA ASN A 49 2.60 -1.25 3.38
C ASN A 49 1.11 -1.40 3.68
N ALA A 50 0.32 -1.21 2.65
CA ALA A 50 -1.11 -1.53 2.65
C ALA A 50 -1.32 -2.67 1.67
N PHE A 51 -2.11 -3.66 2.03
CA PHE A 51 -2.32 -4.80 1.14
C PHE A 51 -3.69 -5.43 1.32
N CYS A 52 -4.10 -6.15 0.29
CA CYS A 52 -5.26 -7.02 0.37
C CYS A 52 -4.97 -8.32 -0.39
N ILE A 53 -5.75 -9.35 -0.09
CA ILE A 53 -5.64 -10.62 -0.77
C ILE A 53 -6.61 -10.61 -1.94
N ILE A 54 -6.09 -10.86 -3.15
CA ILE A 54 -6.88 -10.84 -4.38
C ILE A 54 -7.02 -12.22 -5.02
N GLY A 55 -6.40 -13.24 -4.47
CA GLY A 55 -6.51 -14.59 -4.97
C GLY A 55 -7.90 -15.13 -4.76
N GLY A 56 -8.51 -15.60 -5.78
CA GLY A 56 -9.83 -16.20 -5.70
C GLY A 56 -9.80 -17.63 -5.25
#